data_8ee7057e03396639fd0768fa2ce869b1
#
_entry.id   8ee7057e03396639fd0768fa2ce869b1
#
_cell.length_a   1.000
_cell.length_b   1.000
_cell.length_c   1.000
_cell.angle_alpha   90.00
_cell.angle_beta   90.00
_cell.angle_gamma   90.00
#
_symmetry.space_group_name_H-M   'P 1'
#
loop_
_entity.id
_entity.type
_entity.pdbx_description
1 polymer ?
#
loop_
_entity_poly.entity_id
_entity_poly.type
_entity_poly.pdbx_seq_one_letter_code
_entity_poly.pdbx_strand_id
1 'polypeptide(L)'
;MKKYLPILKNSPFFTGLTDNEMLSILHCVKATAVSQKRDSYIFRAGDSTEVMGLVVSGCVLVIQEDLWGHRNILSKCHTGDFFGEPYAASPGAVLNVSVVADTDCEIILLNVQRLLISCPTACEHHQKLIRNLVSVLANKILILNDKITHVGKRTTRDKLLSYLSAESIRHSSLSFDIPFDRQQLADYLCIDRAAMSTEISKLQKEGFIKTNRNHFELTVCNNSDSEIKV
;
A
#
# COMPACT_ATOMS: atom_id res chain seq x y z
N MET A 1 13.11 -12.52 -16.10
CA MET A 1 13.08 -12.64 -14.64
C MET A 1 14.42 -12.30 -13.96
N LYS A 2 15.58 -12.78 -14.45
CA LYS A 2 16.89 -12.52 -13.78
C LYS A 2 17.18 -11.05 -13.47
N LYS A 3 16.79 -10.11 -14.36
CA LYS A 3 17.00 -8.65 -14.16
C LYS A 3 16.29 -8.08 -12.94
N TYR A 4 15.27 -8.75 -12.41
CA TYR A 4 14.48 -8.30 -11.27
C TYR A 4 14.96 -8.83 -9.91
N LEU A 5 15.91 -9.77 -9.89
CA LEU A 5 16.42 -10.38 -8.65
C LEU A 5 16.83 -9.36 -7.57
N PRO A 6 17.50 -8.23 -7.90
CA PRO A 6 17.85 -7.24 -6.88
C PRO A 6 16.63 -6.65 -6.15
N ILE A 7 15.52 -6.46 -6.86
CA ILE A 7 14.26 -5.94 -6.29
C ILE A 7 13.55 -7.03 -5.50
N LEU A 8 13.49 -8.25 -6.04
CA LEU A 8 12.85 -9.39 -5.40
C LEU A 8 13.48 -9.71 -4.04
N LYS A 9 14.81 -9.61 -3.91
CA LYS A 9 15.54 -9.80 -2.65
C LYS A 9 15.12 -8.85 -1.55
N ASN A 10 14.73 -7.63 -1.91
CA ASN A 10 14.29 -6.60 -0.96
C ASN A 10 12.81 -6.72 -0.60
N SER A 11 12.04 -7.58 -1.29
CA SER A 11 10.63 -7.78 -0.99
C SER A 11 10.45 -8.80 0.15
N PRO A 12 9.65 -8.47 1.18
CA PRO A 12 9.36 -9.39 2.29
C PRO A 12 8.84 -10.76 1.85
N PHE A 13 8.17 -10.82 0.71
CA PHE A 13 7.62 -12.06 0.14
C PHE A 13 8.71 -13.09 -0.22
N PHE A 14 9.90 -12.64 -0.65
CA PHE A 14 10.99 -13.52 -1.05
C PHE A 14 12.06 -13.69 0.04
N THR A 15 11.82 -13.21 1.25
CA THR A 15 12.76 -13.33 2.37
C THR A 15 13.17 -14.77 2.61
N GLY A 16 14.48 -14.99 2.78
CA GLY A 16 15.05 -16.31 3.07
C GLY A 16 15.16 -17.25 1.87
N LEU A 17 14.99 -16.74 0.66
CA LEU A 17 15.18 -17.48 -0.58
C LEU A 17 16.47 -17.07 -1.30
N THR A 18 17.17 -18.05 -1.86
CA THR A 18 18.32 -17.81 -2.75
C THR A 18 17.85 -17.41 -4.16
N ASP A 19 18.78 -16.88 -4.98
CA ASP A 19 18.49 -16.46 -6.36
C ASP A 19 17.90 -17.61 -7.19
N ASN A 20 18.47 -18.81 -7.06
CA ASN A 20 18.02 -19.99 -7.79
C ASN A 20 16.62 -20.45 -7.36
N GLU A 21 16.35 -20.41 -6.05
CA GLU A 21 15.02 -20.71 -5.50
C GLU A 21 13.98 -19.71 -5.97
N MET A 22 14.30 -18.39 -5.95
CA MET A 22 13.41 -17.37 -6.48
C MET A 22 13.09 -17.58 -7.96
N LEU A 23 14.09 -17.85 -8.80
CA LEU A 23 13.88 -18.10 -10.23
C LEU A 23 13.04 -19.35 -10.46
N SER A 24 13.27 -20.43 -9.70
CA SER A 24 12.49 -21.66 -9.77
C SER A 24 11.02 -21.42 -9.41
N ILE A 25 10.77 -20.68 -8.32
CA ILE A 25 9.41 -20.32 -7.89
C ILE A 25 8.72 -19.44 -8.93
N LEU A 26 9.37 -18.42 -9.45
CA LEU A 26 8.81 -17.54 -10.47
C LEU A 26 8.36 -18.33 -11.71
N HIS A 27 9.11 -19.37 -12.07
CA HIS A 27 8.70 -20.29 -13.13
C HIS A 27 7.46 -21.12 -12.74
N CYS A 28 7.43 -21.68 -11.53
CA CYS A 28 6.31 -22.48 -11.03
C CYS A 28 5.00 -21.71 -10.99
N VAL A 29 5.04 -20.44 -10.50
CA VAL A 29 3.85 -19.56 -10.41
C VAL A 29 3.52 -18.85 -11.73
N LYS A 30 4.19 -19.21 -12.83
CA LYS A 30 4.03 -18.57 -14.15
C LYS A 30 4.15 -17.06 -14.10
N ALA A 31 5.21 -16.58 -13.45
CA ALA A 31 5.48 -15.14 -13.34
C ALA A 31 5.65 -14.50 -14.73
N THR A 32 4.92 -13.43 -14.98
CA THR A 32 5.00 -12.62 -16.20
C THR A 32 5.26 -11.16 -15.86
N ALA A 33 6.16 -10.53 -16.62
CA ALA A 33 6.44 -9.09 -16.47
C ALA A 33 5.61 -8.30 -17.48
N VAL A 34 4.96 -7.24 -17.00
CA VAL A 34 4.17 -6.32 -17.81
C VAL A 34 4.57 -4.88 -17.50
N SER A 35 4.60 -4.03 -18.54
CA SER A 35 4.80 -2.59 -18.39
C SER A 35 3.47 -1.88 -18.57
N GLN A 36 3.20 -0.91 -17.72
CA GLN A 36 1.98 -0.13 -17.74
C GLN A 36 2.30 1.36 -17.77
N LYS A 37 1.55 2.10 -18.57
CA LYS A 37 1.65 3.55 -18.60
C LYS A 37 0.85 4.15 -17.46
N ARG A 38 1.26 5.32 -17.03
CA ARG A 38 0.50 6.13 -16.06
C ARG A 38 -0.99 6.17 -16.45
N ASP A 39 -1.85 6.15 -15.45
CA ASP A 39 -3.32 6.16 -15.55
C ASP A 39 -3.95 4.92 -16.22
N SER A 40 -3.13 3.87 -16.55
CA SER A 40 -3.66 2.60 -17.05
C SER A 40 -4.21 1.74 -15.89
N TYR A 41 -5.31 1.05 -16.14
CA TYR A 41 -5.84 0.05 -15.22
C TYR A 41 -5.08 -1.27 -15.39
N ILE A 42 -4.59 -1.81 -14.27
CA ILE A 42 -3.97 -3.14 -14.20
C ILE A 42 -5.05 -4.17 -13.86
N PHE A 43 -5.89 -3.86 -12.87
CA PHE A 43 -7.10 -4.60 -12.51
C PHE A 43 -8.29 -3.65 -12.46
N ARG A 44 -9.48 -4.15 -12.79
CA ARG A 44 -10.73 -3.38 -12.73
C ARG A 44 -11.70 -3.98 -11.73
N ALA A 45 -12.40 -3.13 -11.00
CA ALA A 45 -13.53 -3.54 -10.19
C ALA A 45 -14.58 -4.25 -11.09
N GLY A 46 -15.14 -5.34 -10.59
CA GLY A 46 -16.05 -6.21 -11.33
C GLY A 46 -15.39 -7.40 -12.00
N ASP A 47 -14.06 -7.37 -12.22
CA ASP A 47 -13.34 -8.53 -12.75
C ASP A 47 -13.00 -9.54 -11.64
N SER A 48 -12.56 -10.73 -12.01
CA SER A 48 -11.93 -11.71 -11.13
C SER A 48 -10.46 -11.87 -11.51
N THR A 49 -9.63 -12.28 -10.56
CA THR A 49 -8.21 -12.51 -10.81
C THR A 49 -7.67 -13.70 -10.03
N GLU A 50 -6.79 -14.48 -10.65
CA GLU A 50 -5.98 -15.52 -10.01
C GLU A 50 -4.53 -15.05 -9.79
N VAL A 51 -4.21 -13.84 -10.26
CA VAL A 51 -2.85 -13.30 -10.16
C VAL A 51 -2.80 -12.11 -9.22
N MET A 52 -1.74 -12.03 -8.43
CA MET A 52 -1.33 -10.84 -7.71
C MET A 52 -0.21 -10.13 -8.46
N GLY A 53 -0.08 -8.82 -8.26
CA GLY A 53 0.99 -8.02 -8.84
C GLY A 53 2.06 -7.66 -7.82
N LEU A 54 3.32 -7.67 -8.25
CA LEU A 54 4.47 -7.10 -7.54
C LEU A 54 4.97 -5.90 -8.34
N VAL A 55 5.06 -4.74 -7.72
CA VAL A 55 5.61 -3.55 -8.35
C VAL A 55 7.14 -3.67 -8.42
N VAL A 56 7.71 -3.58 -9.62
CA VAL A 56 9.16 -3.67 -9.85
C VAL A 56 9.77 -2.29 -10.05
N SER A 57 9.02 -1.39 -10.66
CA SER A 57 9.37 0.03 -10.77
C SER A 57 8.11 0.88 -10.87
N GLY A 58 8.22 2.14 -10.47
CA GLY A 58 7.07 3.04 -10.40
C GLY A 58 6.19 2.78 -9.19
N CYS A 59 4.92 3.16 -9.28
CA CYS A 59 3.94 2.91 -8.23
C CYS A 59 2.52 2.75 -8.79
N VAL A 60 1.67 2.07 -8.01
CA VAL A 60 0.27 1.84 -8.34
C VAL A 60 -0.62 2.26 -7.17
N LEU A 61 -1.85 2.65 -7.47
CA LEU A 61 -2.90 2.94 -6.51
C LEU A 61 -3.93 1.81 -6.53
N VAL A 62 -4.30 1.33 -5.35
CA VAL A 62 -5.49 0.50 -5.15
C VAL A 62 -6.62 1.44 -4.77
N ILE A 63 -7.61 1.54 -5.63
CA ILE A 63 -8.70 2.52 -5.51
C ILE A 63 -10.06 1.84 -5.48
N GLN A 64 -11.00 2.51 -4.86
CA GLN A 64 -12.42 2.21 -4.93
C GLN A 64 -13.13 3.45 -5.43
N GLU A 65 -13.98 3.30 -6.44
CA GLU A 65 -14.78 4.38 -7.01
C GLU A 65 -16.25 4.00 -6.88
N ASP A 66 -17.08 4.97 -6.51
CA ASP A 66 -18.52 4.80 -6.50
C ASP A 66 -19.16 5.22 -7.83
N LEU A 67 -20.48 5.04 -7.95
CA LEU A 67 -21.25 5.38 -9.15
C LEU A 67 -21.25 6.88 -9.45
N TRP A 68 -20.91 7.74 -8.49
CA TRP A 68 -20.85 9.19 -8.64
C TRP A 68 -19.43 9.69 -8.93
N GLY A 69 -18.43 8.77 -9.03
CA GLY A 69 -17.05 9.08 -9.33
C GLY A 69 -16.24 9.54 -8.11
N HIS A 70 -16.75 9.37 -6.88
CA HIS A 70 -15.93 9.59 -5.69
C HIS A 70 -14.89 8.50 -5.58
N ARG A 71 -13.66 8.92 -5.47
CA ARG A 71 -12.50 8.02 -5.36
C ARG A 71 -12.04 7.92 -3.91
N ASN A 72 -11.80 6.69 -3.47
CA ASN A 72 -11.14 6.37 -2.22
C ASN A 72 -9.86 5.57 -2.52
N ILE A 73 -8.71 6.07 -2.10
CA ILE A 73 -7.44 5.35 -2.22
C ILE A 73 -7.31 4.42 -1.01
N LEU A 74 -7.34 3.11 -1.24
CA LEU A 74 -7.14 2.11 -0.18
C LEU A 74 -5.67 1.97 0.18
N SER A 75 -4.79 1.94 -0.82
CA SER A 75 -3.34 1.89 -0.63
C SER A 75 -2.60 2.42 -1.84
N LYS A 76 -1.36 2.86 -1.63
CA LYS A 76 -0.37 3.16 -2.66
C LYS A 76 0.75 2.14 -2.52
N CYS A 77 1.04 1.41 -3.60
CA CYS A 77 2.06 0.37 -3.62
C CYS A 77 3.27 0.87 -4.41
N HIS A 78 4.44 0.80 -3.78
CA HIS A 78 5.73 1.18 -4.33
C HIS A 78 6.54 -0.05 -4.77
N THR A 79 7.72 0.18 -5.30
CA THR A 79 8.65 -0.89 -5.67
C THR A 79 8.89 -1.86 -4.50
N GLY A 80 8.65 -3.14 -4.72
CA GLY A 80 8.72 -4.21 -3.71
C GLY A 80 7.39 -4.58 -3.07
N ASP A 81 6.35 -3.75 -3.23
CA ASP A 81 5.01 -4.01 -2.69
C ASP A 81 4.17 -4.88 -3.61
N PHE A 82 3.21 -5.59 -3.01
CA PHE A 82 2.22 -6.41 -3.68
C PHE A 82 0.85 -5.75 -3.73
N PHE A 83 0.01 -6.21 -4.67
CA PHE A 83 -1.40 -5.84 -4.76
C PHE A 83 -2.23 -6.99 -5.36
N GLY A 84 -3.52 -7.03 -5.04
CA GLY A 84 -4.47 -8.02 -5.56
C GLY A 84 -4.45 -9.38 -4.86
N GLU A 85 -3.61 -9.58 -3.83
CA GLU A 85 -3.40 -10.85 -3.14
C GLU A 85 -4.70 -11.41 -2.52
N PRO A 86 -5.55 -10.61 -1.85
CA PRO A 86 -6.77 -11.15 -1.23
C PRO A 86 -7.71 -11.77 -2.26
N TYR A 87 -7.83 -11.15 -3.41
CA TYR A 87 -8.70 -11.65 -4.50
C TYR A 87 -8.08 -12.85 -5.19
N ALA A 88 -6.79 -12.80 -5.51
CA ALA A 88 -6.08 -13.90 -6.14
C ALA A 88 -6.02 -15.15 -5.26
N ALA A 89 -5.99 -14.99 -3.93
CA ALA A 89 -6.01 -16.08 -2.96
C ALA A 89 -7.42 -16.63 -2.68
N SER A 90 -8.49 -15.91 -3.04
CA SER A 90 -9.88 -16.27 -2.76
C SER A 90 -10.59 -16.72 -4.04
N PRO A 91 -10.75 -18.02 -4.30
CA PRO A 91 -11.39 -18.51 -5.51
C PRO A 91 -12.79 -17.92 -5.70
N GLY A 92 -13.06 -17.39 -6.90
CA GLY A 92 -14.35 -16.79 -7.24
C GLY A 92 -14.59 -15.38 -6.68
N ALA A 93 -13.64 -14.79 -5.97
CA ALA A 93 -13.76 -13.41 -5.49
C ALA A 93 -13.76 -12.43 -6.67
N VAL A 94 -14.73 -11.53 -6.66
CA VAL A 94 -14.83 -10.41 -7.60
C VAL A 94 -14.16 -9.19 -6.97
N LEU A 95 -13.32 -8.49 -7.75
CA LEU A 95 -12.67 -7.27 -7.28
C LEU A 95 -13.73 -6.18 -7.01
N ASN A 96 -13.75 -5.65 -5.81
CA ASN A 96 -14.50 -4.43 -5.47
C ASN A 96 -13.60 -3.19 -5.49
N VAL A 97 -12.38 -3.33 -6.02
CA VAL A 97 -11.37 -2.29 -6.18
C VAL A 97 -10.79 -2.34 -7.58
N SER A 98 -10.25 -1.22 -8.03
CA SER A 98 -9.39 -1.16 -9.22
C SER A 98 -7.94 -0.92 -8.81
N VAL A 99 -7.00 -1.35 -9.65
CA VAL A 99 -5.58 -1.04 -9.50
C VAL A 99 -5.15 -0.23 -10.71
N VAL A 100 -4.63 0.97 -10.47
CA VAL A 100 -4.26 1.95 -11.50
C VAL A 100 -2.79 2.33 -11.34
N ALA A 101 -2.09 2.45 -12.46
CA ALA A 101 -0.71 2.94 -12.47
C ALA A 101 -0.67 4.45 -12.15
N ASP A 102 -0.06 4.84 -11.02
CA ASP A 102 0.12 6.25 -10.63
C ASP A 102 1.29 6.90 -11.41
N THR A 103 2.24 6.09 -11.82
CA THR A 103 3.34 6.45 -12.71
C THR A 103 3.51 5.37 -13.78
N ASP A 104 4.33 5.61 -14.82
CA ASP A 104 4.82 4.51 -15.65
C ASP A 104 5.44 3.47 -14.74
N CYS A 105 5.01 2.21 -14.85
CA CYS A 105 5.44 1.15 -13.94
C CYS A 105 5.72 -0.18 -14.66
N GLU A 106 6.58 -0.97 -14.06
CA GLU A 106 6.84 -2.36 -14.44
C GLU A 106 6.39 -3.27 -13.29
N ILE A 107 5.66 -4.33 -13.62
CA ILE A 107 4.95 -5.18 -12.66
C ILE A 107 5.25 -6.63 -13.02
N ILE A 108 5.45 -7.47 -12.00
CA ILE A 108 5.44 -8.94 -12.17
C ILE A 108 4.10 -9.47 -11.67
N LEU A 109 3.38 -10.16 -12.54
CA LEU A 109 2.15 -10.87 -12.20
C LEU A 109 2.48 -12.32 -11.81
N LEU A 110 1.94 -12.79 -10.68
CA LEU A 110 2.21 -14.10 -10.07
C LEU A 110 0.88 -14.84 -9.86
N ASN A 111 0.72 -16.05 -10.39
CA ASN A 111 -0.47 -16.85 -10.15
C ASN A 111 -0.45 -17.43 -8.73
N VAL A 112 -1.35 -16.93 -7.86
CA VAL A 112 -1.42 -17.31 -6.45
C VAL A 112 -2.00 -18.72 -6.28
N GLN A 113 -2.93 -19.14 -7.13
CA GLN A 113 -3.51 -20.47 -7.04
C GLN A 113 -2.43 -21.56 -7.22
N ARG A 114 -1.47 -21.31 -8.12
CA ARG A 114 -0.33 -22.23 -8.29
C ARG A 114 0.61 -22.26 -7.11
N LEU A 115 0.70 -21.16 -6.36
CA LEU A 115 1.47 -21.10 -5.12
C LEU A 115 0.80 -21.90 -4.01
N LEU A 116 -0.54 -21.86 -3.91
CA LEU A 116 -1.32 -22.52 -2.86
C LEU A 116 -1.51 -24.01 -3.12
N ILE A 117 -1.45 -24.46 -4.39
CA ILE A 117 -1.50 -25.87 -4.74
C ILE A 117 -0.17 -26.50 -4.32
N SER A 118 -0.23 -27.50 -3.45
CA SER A 118 0.95 -28.24 -3.00
C SER A 118 1.74 -28.78 -4.20
N CYS A 119 3.01 -28.36 -4.30
CA CYS A 119 3.92 -28.96 -5.26
C CYS A 119 4.03 -30.47 -4.99
N PRO A 120 3.94 -31.36 -6.01
CA PRO A 120 4.07 -32.81 -5.81
C PRO A 120 5.37 -33.24 -5.11
N THR A 121 6.39 -32.36 -5.14
CA THR A 121 7.71 -32.58 -4.53
C THR A 121 7.84 -31.98 -3.13
N ALA A 122 6.75 -31.53 -2.49
CA ALA A 122 6.75 -30.92 -1.14
C ALA A 122 7.94 -29.93 -0.92
N CYS A 123 8.15 -29.05 -1.88
CA CYS A 123 9.30 -28.18 -1.98
C CYS A 123 9.33 -27.20 -0.78
N GLU A 124 10.37 -27.20 0.03
CA GLU A 124 10.55 -26.30 1.19
C GLU A 124 10.40 -24.83 0.80
N HIS A 125 10.74 -24.48 -0.44
CA HIS A 125 10.66 -23.12 -0.94
C HIS A 125 9.22 -22.61 -1.04
N HIS A 126 8.25 -23.48 -1.42
CA HIS A 126 6.82 -23.12 -1.42
C HIS A 126 6.30 -22.87 -0.01
N GLN A 127 6.71 -23.67 0.97
CA GLN A 127 6.32 -23.45 2.36
C GLN A 127 6.86 -22.12 2.92
N LYS A 128 8.11 -21.77 2.60
CA LYS A 128 8.68 -20.46 2.97
C LYS A 128 7.87 -19.32 2.34
N LEU A 129 7.55 -19.46 1.05
CA LEU A 129 6.81 -18.42 0.32
C LEU A 129 5.38 -18.23 0.86
N ILE A 130 4.68 -19.34 1.21
CA ILE A 130 3.36 -19.27 1.84
C ILE A 130 3.43 -18.57 3.20
N ARG A 131 4.44 -18.87 4.04
CA ARG A 131 4.64 -18.16 5.32
C ARG A 131 4.88 -16.67 5.08
N ASN A 132 5.71 -16.33 4.11
CA ASN A 132 5.97 -14.94 3.76
C ASN A 132 4.70 -14.25 3.24
N LEU A 133 3.88 -14.93 2.44
CA LEU A 133 2.58 -14.39 2.00
C LEU A 133 1.67 -14.08 3.19
N VAL A 134 1.57 -14.98 4.16
CA VAL A 134 0.79 -14.74 5.39
C VAL A 134 1.31 -13.51 6.13
N SER A 135 2.63 -13.34 6.24
CA SER A 135 3.24 -12.16 6.88
C SER A 135 2.93 -10.86 6.11
N VAL A 136 2.98 -10.89 4.78
CA VAL A 136 2.62 -9.75 3.92
C VAL A 136 1.15 -9.39 4.12
N LEU A 137 0.24 -10.37 4.13
CA LEU A 137 -1.19 -10.14 4.35
C LEU A 137 -1.47 -9.59 5.76
N ALA A 138 -0.81 -10.13 6.79
CA ALA A 138 -0.92 -9.64 8.16
C ALA A 138 -0.51 -8.16 8.27
N ASN A 139 0.63 -7.78 7.69
CA ASN A 139 1.07 -6.38 7.66
C ASN A 139 0.07 -5.47 6.94
N LYS A 140 -0.53 -5.93 5.85
CA LYS A 140 -1.57 -5.16 5.15
C LYS A 140 -2.82 -4.96 5.99
N ILE A 141 -3.24 -5.96 6.77
CA ILE A 141 -4.35 -5.84 7.72
C ILE A 141 -4.05 -4.76 8.76
N LEU A 142 -2.81 -4.70 9.29
CA LEU A 142 -2.41 -3.65 10.23
C LEU A 142 -2.50 -2.25 9.60
N ILE A 143 -1.99 -2.07 8.37
CA ILE A 143 -2.09 -0.80 7.64
C ILE A 143 -3.55 -0.40 7.38
N LEU A 144 -4.42 -1.36 7.05
CA LEU A 144 -5.85 -1.10 6.86
C LEU A 144 -6.54 -0.73 8.18
N ASN A 145 -6.17 -1.34 9.30
CA ASN A 145 -6.67 -0.98 10.63
C ASN A 145 -6.27 0.46 11.00
N ASP A 146 -5.03 0.87 10.73
CA ASP A 146 -4.59 2.26 10.90
C ASP A 146 -5.47 3.20 10.06
N LYS A 147 -5.70 2.86 8.79
CA LYS A 147 -6.57 3.65 7.92
C LYS A 147 -7.99 3.77 8.49
N ILE A 148 -8.59 2.65 8.94
CA ILE A 148 -9.93 2.67 9.56
C ILE A 148 -9.95 3.63 10.76
N THR A 149 -8.89 3.60 11.58
CA THR A 149 -8.75 4.52 12.73
C THR A 149 -8.72 5.98 12.28
N HIS A 150 -8.00 6.31 11.22
CA HIS A 150 -7.92 7.69 10.71
C HIS A 150 -9.25 8.17 10.12
N VAL A 151 -9.86 7.36 9.23
CA VAL A 151 -11.12 7.74 8.56
C VAL A 151 -12.32 7.72 9.49
N GLY A 152 -12.26 6.95 10.58
CA GLY A 152 -13.27 6.90 11.64
C GLY A 152 -13.34 8.15 12.53
N LYS A 153 -12.34 9.06 12.46
CA LYS A 153 -12.39 10.35 13.17
C LYS A 153 -13.49 11.23 12.62
N ARG A 154 -14.07 12.10 13.49
CA ARG A 154 -15.25 12.90 13.12
C ARG A 154 -14.91 14.10 12.24
N THR A 155 -13.81 14.81 12.54
CA THR A 155 -13.46 16.07 11.86
C THR A 155 -12.30 15.85 10.88
N THR A 156 -12.23 16.71 9.84
CA THR A 156 -11.08 16.77 8.91
C THR A 156 -9.77 16.94 9.67
N ARG A 157 -9.77 17.79 10.71
CA ARG A 157 -8.63 18.04 11.58
C ARG A 157 -8.16 16.75 12.27
N ASP A 158 -9.08 16.05 12.93
CA ASP A 158 -8.73 14.83 13.67
C ASP A 158 -8.25 13.72 12.75
N LYS A 159 -8.86 13.57 11.57
CA LYS A 159 -8.41 12.61 10.54
C LYS A 159 -6.97 12.89 10.14
N LEU A 160 -6.68 14.17 9.82
CA LEU A 160 -5.35 14.59 9.38
C LEU A 160 -4.30 14.42 10.48
N LEU A 161 -4.58 14.88 11.71
CA LEU A 161 -3.67 14.75 12.85
C LEU A 161 -3.44 13.27 13.22
N SER A 162 -4.48 12.45 13.18
CA SER A 162 -4.36 10.99 13.42
C SER A 162 -3.43 10.32 12.41
N TYR A 163 -3.55 10.67 11.13
CA TYR A 163 -2.68 10.15 10.07
C TYR A 163 -1.23 10.63 10.25
N LEU A 164 -1.02 11.93 10.42
CA LEU A 164 0.33 12.51 10.57
C LEU A 164 1.04 11.99 11.82
N SER A 165 0.31 11.78 12.92
CA SER A 165 0.86 11.15 14.14
C SER A 165 1.33 9.72 13.88
N ALA A 166 0.54 8.91 13.16
CA ALA A 166 0.93 7.54 12.82
C ALA A 166 2.16 7.52 11.90
N GLU A 167 2.23 8.43 10.91
CA GLU A 167 3.41 8.54 10.04
C GLU A 167 4.66 8.96 10.83
N SER A 168 4.54 9.89 11.78
CA SER A 168 5.65 10.28 12.67
C SER A 168 6.19 9.08 13.46
N ILE A 169 5.31 8.24 14.00
CA ILE A 169 5.70 7.02 14.72
C ILE A 169 6.38 6.04 13.76
N ARG A 170 5.82 5.83 12.58
CA ARG A 170 6.36 4.90 11.56
C ARG A 170 7.76 5.30 11.11
N HIS A 171 7.99 6.60 10.93
CA HIS A 171 9.30 7.15 10.57
C HIS A 171 10.25 7.36 11.77
N SER A 172 9.76 7.18 13.00
CA SER A 172 10.50 7.51 14.24
C SER A 172 11.08 8.94 14.20
N SER A 173 10.32 9.86 13.60
CA SER A 173 10.74 11.24 13.36
C SER A 173 9.53 12.19 13.33
N LEU A 174 9.71 13.42 13.80
CA LEU A 174 8.72 14.49 13.64
C LEU A 174 8.78 15.15 12.25
N SER A 175 9.79 14.84 11.45
CA SER A 175 10.01 15.38 10.11
C SER A 175 10.08 14.21 9.12
N PHE A 176 9.14 14.14 8.17
CA PHE A 176 8.97 13.01 7.26
C PHE A 176 8.25 13.38 5.98
N ASP A 177 8.43 12.56 4.96
CA ASP A 177 7.68 12.62 3.72
C ASP A 177 6.52 11.61 3.73
N ILE A 178 5.36 12.03 3.20
CA ILE A 178 4.24 11.11 2.98
C ILE A 178 4.20 10.68 1.51
N PRO A 179 3.68 9.47 1.21
CA PRO A 179 3.67 8.93 -0.16
C PRO A 179 2.63 9.60 -1.07
N PHE A 180 1.73 10.41 -0.53
CA PHE A 180 0.59 10.99 -1.21
C PHE A 180 0.82 12.45 -1.60
N ASP A 181 0.35 12.85 -2.79
CA ASP A 181 0.09 14.25 -3.07
C ASP A 181 -1.16 14.75 -2.33
N ARG A 182 -1.52 16.04 -2.49
CA ARG A 182 -2.66 16.63 -1.76
C ARG A 182 -4.00 16.02 -2.14
N GLN A 183 -4.22 15.67 -3.40
CA GLN A 183 -5.45 15.02 -3.84
C GLN A 183 -5.48 13.58 -3.31
N GLN A 184 -4.41 12.84 -3.48
CA GLN A 184 -4.28 11.47 -3.00
C GLN A 184 -4.46 11.36 -1.49
N LEU A 185 -3.92 12.32 -0.70
CA LEU A 185 -4.12 12.35 0.75
C LEU A 185 -5.59 12.58 1.12
N ALA A 186 -6.27 13.48 0.42
CA ALA A 186 -7.70 13.73 0.63
C ALA A 186 -8.54 12.49 0.30
N ASP A 187 -8.26 11.83 -0.83
CA ASP A 187 -8.90 10.58 -1.25
C ASP A 187 -8.61 9.44 -0.25
N TYR A 188 -7.38 9.34 0.27
CA TYR A 188 -7.00 8.34 1.28
C TYR A 188 -7.73 8.54 2.61
N LEU A 189 -7.89 9.78 3.07
CA LEU A 189 -8.57 10.13 4.33
C LEU A 189 -10.09 10.27 4.18
N CYS A 190 -10.62 10.10 2.97
CA CYS A 190 -12.05 10.29 2.68
C CYS A 190 -12.55 11.68 3.14
N ILE A 191 -11.88 12.74 2.69
CA ILE A 191 -12.22 14.14 2.99
C ILE A 191 -12.15 14.98 1.71
N ASP A 192 -12.88 16.09 1.70
CA ASP A 192 -12.79 17.05 0.62
C ASP A 192 -11.41 17.73 0.59
N ARG A 193 -10.82 17.86 -0.62
CA ARG A 193 -9.49 18.43 -0.82
C ARG A 193 -9.40 19.89 -0.36
N ALA A 194 -10.44 20.70 -0.62
CA ALA A 194 -10.44 22.11 -0.25
C ALA A 194 -10.56 22.25 1.28
N ALA A 195 -11.42 21.45 1.91
CA ALA A 195 -11.53 21.38 3.36
C ALA A 195 -10.22 20.96 4.02
N MET A 196 -9.53 19.96 3.47
CA MET A 196 -8.21 19.54 3.95
C MET A 196 -7.16 20.64 3.81
N SER A 197 -7.10 21.31 2.66
CA SER A 197 -6.15 22.39 2.43
C SER A 197 -6.36 23.58 3.39
N THR A 198 -7.62 23.89 3.66
CA THR A 198 -8.00 24.92 4.65
C THR A 198 -7.52 24.52 6.05
N GLU A 199 -7.72 23.26 6.44
CA GLU A 199 -7.33 22.77 7.75
C GLU A 199 -5.80 22.69 7.92
N ILE A 200 -5.07 22.29 6.88
CA ILE A 200 -3.61 22.33 6.86
C ILE A 200 -3.11 23.77 7.09
N SER A 201 -3.72 24.76 6.42
CA SER A 201 -3.36 26.15 6.59
C SER A 201 -3.62 26.68 8.01
N LYS A 202 -4.69 26.22 8.65
CA LYS A 202 -4.99 26.54 10.07
C LYS A 202 -3.94 25.91 10.99
N LEU A 203 -3.65 24.62 10.83
CA LEU A 203 -2.65 23.90 11.63
C LEU A 203 -1.25 24.53 11.51
N GLN A 204 -0.89 25.06 10.33
CA GLN A 204 0.36 25.81 10.14
C GLN A 204 0.35 27.14 10.90
N LYS A 205 -0.75 27.89 10.84
CA LYS A 205 -0.90 29.19 11.57
C LYS A 205 -0.88 28.98 13.08
N GLU A 206 -1.46 27.91 13.56
CA GLU A 206 -1.48 27.52 14.97
C GLU A 206 -0.15 26.91 15.44
N GLY A 207 0.80 26.66 14.53
CA GLY A 207 2.13 26.14 14.85
C GLY A 207 2.20 24.63 15.09
N PHE A 208 1.15 23.86 14.81
CA PHE A 208 1.15 22.39 14.99
C PHE A 208 1.99 21.68 13.95
N ILE A 209 2.01 22.19 12.72
CA ILE A 209 2.73 21.56 11.61
C ILE A 209 3.44 22.61 10.76
N LYS A 210 4.53 22.20 10.09
CA LYS A 210 5.05 22.86 8.90
C LYS A 210 4.95 21.87 7.76
N THR A 211 4.69 22.35 6.55
CA THR A 211 4.62 21.46 5.39
C THR A 211 5.05 22.17 4.11
N ASN A 212 5.74 21.41 3.26
CA ASN A 212 6.08 21.76 1.89
C ASN A 212 5.76 20.58 1.00
N ARG A 213 4.73 20.71 0.14
CA ARG A 213 4.20 19.60 -0.70
C ARG A 213 3.84 18.37 0.14
N ASN A 214 4.57 17.27 0.00
CA ASN A 214 4.39 16.00 0.71
C ASN A 214 5.27 15.87 1.96
N HIS A 215 6.13 16.84 2.24
CA HIS A 215 6.94 16.92 3.45
C HIS A 215 6.16 17.54 4.61
N PHE A 216 6.23 16.92 5.79
CA PHE A 216 5.61 17.42 7.04
C PHE A 216 6.61 17.42 8.18
N GLU A 217 6.56 18.50 8.98
CA GLU A 217 7.22 18.60 10.27
C GLU A 217 6.15 18.82 11.33
N LEU A 218 6.10 17.96 12.34
CA LEU A 218 5.21 18.12 13.47
C LEU A 218 5.90 18.92 14.58
N THR A 219 5.19 19.86 15.14
CA THR A 219 5.66 20.57 16.32
C THR A 219 4.97 19.97 17.55
N VAL A 220 5.74 19.38 18.45
CA VAL A 220 5.21 18.97 19.75
C VAL A 220 5.03 20.22 20.58
N CYS A 221 3.78 20.68 20.77
CA CYS A 221 3.48 21.65 21.78
C CYS A 221 3.76 20.99 23.14
N ASN A 222 4.86 21.33 23.78
CA ASN A 222 5.07 21.02 25.19
C ASN A 222 4.01 21.82 25.98
N ASN A 223 2.79 21.30 26.05
CA ASN A 223 1.86 21.73 27.06
C ASN A 223 2.37 21.19 28.40
N SER A 224 3.13 22.02 29.10
CA SER A 224 3.56 21.81 30.48
C SER A 224 2.42 21.85 31.51
N ASP A 225 1.16 21.66 31.09
CA ASP A 225 0.00 21.66 32.00
C ASP A 225 -1.13 20.75 31.52
N SER A 226 -0.85 19.48 31.25
CA SER A 226 -1.86 18.43 31.38
C SER A 226 -1.19 17.05 31.39
N GLU A 227 -1.15 16.45 32.58
CA GLU A 227 -0.83 15.04 32.79
C GLU A 227 -1.75 14.18 31.90
N ILE A 228 -1.17 13.59 30.85
CA ILE A 228 -1.83 12.50 30.15
C ILE A 228 -1.65 11.26 31.02
N LYS A 229 -2.68 10.93 31.79
CA LYS A 229 -2.80 9.60 32.42
C LYS A 229 -2.96 8.59 31.28
N VAL A 230 -2.01 7.69 31.19
CA VAL A 230 -2.02 6.48 30.37
C VAL A 230 -3.08 5.51 30.89
#